data_bcb60c2621d05dac039aff02040b898f
#
_entry.id   bcb60c2621d05dac039aff02040b898f
#
_cell.length_a   1.000
_cell.length_b   1.000
_cell.length_c   1.000
_cell.angle_alpha   90.00
_cell.angle_beta   90.00
_cell.angle_gamma   90.00
#
_symmetry.space_group_name_H-M   'P 1'
#
loop_
_entity.id
_entity.type
_entity.pdbx_description
1 polymer ?
#
loop_
_entity_poly.entity_id
_entity_poly.type
_entity_poly.pdbx_seq_one_letter_code
_entity_poly.pdbx_strand_id
1 'polypeptide(L)'
;MQLELLNEQGQAAAKYDAPETVFGREYNEDLVHQIVVAFQANARQGTRAQKDREQVKHSTKKPFKQKGTGRARAGMTSSPLWRGGGRIFPNSPEENFTQKINKKMYRAGMASIFSQLAREGRLAVVDSMKVDSPKTKQLAARFKAMNLESVLVIAEEVDENLYLASRNLVNVLVVEPRYADPLSLVHYKKVLVTKGAIDKLQ
;
A
#
# COMPACT_ATOMS: atom_id res chain seq x y z
N MET A 1 -9.92 -2.70 25.17
CA MET A 1 -8.72 -3.53 25.05
C MET A 1 -7.53 -2.77 25.60
N GLN A 2 -6.63 -3.42 26.40
CA GLN A 2 -5.47 -2.74 27.00
C GLN A 2 -4.26 -2.79 26.06
N LEU A 3 -3.71 -1.63 25.72
CA LEU A 3 -2.51 -1.48 24.91
C LEU A 3 -1.33 -0.99 25.76
N GLU A 4 -0.12 -1.33 25.39
CA GLU A 4 1.08 -0.83 26.06
C GLU A 4 1.37 0.60 25.69
N LEU A 5 1.48 1.47 26.71
CA LEU A 5 1.94 2.83 26.55
C LEU A 5 3.46 2.86 26.73
N LEU A 6 4.17 3.23 25.69
CA LEU A 6 5.63 3.34 25.72
C LEU A 6 6.06 4.76 26.09
N ASN A 7 7.11 4.84 26.88
CA ASN A 7 7.83 6.10 27.14
C ASN A 7 8.78 6.41 25.95
N GLU A 8 9.46 7.56 26.02
CA GLU A 8 10.44 7.97 25.00
C GLU A 8 11.63 7.03 24.82
N GLN A 9 11.85 6.14 25.77
CA GLN A 9 12.94 5.13 25.78
C GLN A 9 12.45 3.77 25.30
N GLY A 10 11.18 3.63 24.93
CA GLY A 10 10.59 2.37 24.45
C GLY A 10 10.24 1.37 25.54
N GLN A 11 10.23 1.80 26.80
CA GLN A 11 9.80 0.95 27.92
C GLN A 11 8.32 1.13 28.19
N ALA A 12 7.63 0.04 28.54
CA ALA A 12 6.23 0.08 28.93
C ALA A 12 6.07 0.87 30.23
N ALA A 13 5.47 2.07 30.16
CA ALA A 13 5.29 2.95 31.29
C ALA A 13 3.90 2.76 31.95
N ALA A 14 2.87 2.49 31.15
CA ALA A 14 1.49 2.32 31.60
C ALA A 14 0.68 1.49 30.61
N LYS A 15 -0.58 1.21 30.96
CA LYS A 15 -1.56 0.62 30.05
C LYS A 15 -2.55 1.71 29.62
N TYR A 16 -2.89 1.69 28.34
CA TYR A 16 -3.88 2.57 27.73
C TYR A 16 -5.13 1.77 27.38
N ASP A 17 -6.29 2.20 27.83
CA ASP A 17 -7.56 1.55 27.51
C ASP A 17 -8.07 2.05 26.15
N ALA A 18 -7.84 1.24 25.13
CA ALA A 18 -8.25 1.54 23.76
C ALA A 18 -9.71 1.10 23.49
N PRO A 19 -10.44 1.85 22.62
CA PRO A 19 -11.83 1.55 22.30
C PRO A 19 -11.97 0.18 21.62
N GLU A 20 -12.88 -0.66 22.13
CA GLU A 20 -13.12 -2.00 21.58
C GLU A 20 -13.70 -1.99 20.17
N THR A 21 -14.35 -0.90 19.78
CA THR A 21 -14.90 -0.72 18.42
C THR A 21 -13.84 -0.83 17.33
N VAL A 22 -12.61 -0.40 17.63
CA VAL A 22 -11.47 -0.39 16.70
C VAL A 22 -10.52 -1.56 16.99
N PHE A 23 -10.28 -1.90 18.26
CA PHE A 23 -9.22 -2.85 18.65
C PHE A 23 -9.73 -4.18 19.20
N GLY A 24 -11.06 -4.38 19.28
CA GLY A 24 -11.67 -5.60 19.84
C GLY A 24 -12.20 -6.60 18.82
N ARG A 25 -12.00 -6.38 17.52
CA ARG A 25 -12.62 -7.20 16.47
C ARG A 25 -11.87 -8.51 16.23
N GLU A 26 -12.63 -9.57 15.91
CA GLU A 26 -12.04 -10.83 15.46
C GLU A 26 -11.31 -10.66 14.13
N TYR A 27 -10.23 -11.42 13.96
CA TYR A 27 -9.44 -11.41 12.72
C TYR A 27 -10.20 -12.12 11.60
N ASN A 28 -10.33 -11.46 10.47
CA ASN A 28 -10.91 -11.99 9.24
C ASN A 28 -9.92 -11.84 8.10
N GLU A 29 -9.22 -12.91 7.76
CA GLU A 29 -8.16 -12.92 6.76
C GLU A 29 -8.68 -12.57 5.36
N ASP A 30 -9.83 -13.12 4.96
CA ASP A 30 -10.41 -12.87 3.63
C ASP A 30 -10.76 -11.40 3.43
N LEU A 31 -11.32 -10.77 4.47
CA LEU A 31 -11.64 -9.35 4.44
C LEU A 31 -10.39 -8.49 4.36
N VAL A 32 -9.36 -8.82 5.14
CA VAL A 32 -8.06 -8.10 5.12
C VAL A 32 -7.41 -8.26 3.74
N HIS A 33 -7.36 -9.48 3.20
CA HIS A 33 -6.83 -9.73 1.86
C HIS A 33 -7.57 -8.90 0.80
N GLN A 34 -8.90 -8.88 0.83
CA GLN A 34 -9.70 -8.13 -0.14
C GLN A 34 -9.39 -6.63 -0.11
N ILE A 35 -9.29 -6.01 1.07
CA ILE A 35 -9.01 -4.58 1.17
C ILE A 35 -7.57 -4.23 0.76
N VAL A 36 -6.59 -5.08 1.08
CA VAL A 36 -5.19 -4.91 0.67
C VAL A 36 -5.05 -5.01 -0.85
N VAL A 37 -5.64 -6.05 -1.47
CA VAL A 37 -5.60 -6.23 -2.92
C VAL A 37 -6.28 -5.06 -3.65
N ALA A 38 -7.44 -4.62 -3.17
CA ALA A 38 -8.13 -3.46 -3.75
C ALA A 38 -7.33 -2.17 -3.58
N PHE A 39 -6.68 -1.96 -2.45
CA PHE A 39 -5.79 -0.81 -2.24
C PHE A 39 -4.63 -0.81 -3.25
N GLN A 40 -3.97 -1.95 -3.42
CA GLN A 40 -2.89 -2.11 -4.40
C GLN A 40 -3.39 -1.93 -5.85
N ALA A 41 -4.57 -2.46 -6.18
CA ALA A 41 -5.16 -2.31 -7.50
C ALA A 41 -5.48 -0.83 -7.81
N ASN A 42 -6.03 -0.10 -6.85
CA ASN A 42 -6.37 1.32 -6.98
C ASN A 42 -5.13 2.22 -7.12
N ALA A 43 -3.98 1.80 -6.62
CA ALA A 43 -2.71 2.52 -6.78
C ALA A 43 -2.08 2.33 -8.17
N ARG A 44 -2.57 1.37 -8.97
CA ARG A 44 -2.02 1.09 -10.31
C ARG A 44 -2.43 2.16 -11.31
N GLN A 45 -1.45 2.78 -11.93
CA GLN A 45 -1.65 3.83 -12.93
C GLN A 45 -1.91 3.29 -14.36
N GLY A 46 -1.48 2.06 -14.66
CA GLY A 46 -1.75 1.40 -15.93
C GLY A 46 -1.10 2.04 -17.18
N THR A 47 0.02 2.72 -17.05
CA THR A 47 0.68 3.52 -18.09
C THR A 47 1.39 2.70 -19.19
N ARG A 48 0.93 1.52 -19.49
CA ARG A 48 1.50 0.65 -20.51
C ARG A 48 0.60 0.57 -21.74
N ALA A 49 1.19 0.52 -22.92
CA ALA A 49 0.47 0.34 -24.18
C ALA A 49 1.19 -0.60 -25.10
N GLN A 50 0.44 -1.40 -25.84
CA GLN A 50 0.92 -2.24 -26.93
C GLN A 50 0.00 -2.01 -28.14
N LYS A 51 0.58 -2.04 -29.33
CA LYS A 51 -0.18 -1.87 -30.56
C LYS A 51 -0.87 -3.17 -30.96
N ASP A 52 -2.15 -3.08 -31.27
CA ASP A 52 -2.91 -4.12 -31.93
C ASP A 52 -2.62 -4.18 -33.44
N ARG A 53 -3.26 -5.12 -34.15
CA ARG A 53 -3.09 -5.28 -35.59
C ARG A 53 -3.55 -4.08 -36.42
N GLU A 54 -4.38 -3.19 -35.88
CA GLU A 54 -4.90 -2.00 -36.57
C GLU A 54 -3.98 -0.81 -36.37
N GLN A 55 -3.35 -0.72 -35.20
CA GLN A 55 -2.46 0.37 -34.82
C GLN A 55 -1.01 0.21 -35.33
N VAL A 56 -0.63 -1.01 -35.74
CA VAL A 56 0.70 -1.26 -36.32
C VAL A 56 0.76 -0.67 -37.72
N LYS A 57 1.79 0.15 -37.97
CA LYS A 57 2.05 0.68 -39.31
C LYS A 57 2.44 -0.46 -40.27
N HIS A 58 1.59 -0.73 -41.24
CA HIS A 58 1.79 -1.81 -42.20
C HIS A 58 1.12 -1.48 -43.54
N SER A 59 1.43 -2.26 -44.58
CA SER A 59 0.71 -2.20 -45.85
C SER A 59 -0.57 -3.05 -45.78
N THR A 60 -1.68 -2.56 -46.29
CA THR A 60 -2.92 -3.29 -46.44
C THR A 60 -2.89 -4.31 -47.60
N LYS A 61 -1.84 -4.22 -48.45
CA LYS A 61 -1.65 -5.13 -49.60
C LYS A 61 -1.44 -6.58 -49.14
N LYS A 62 -2.12 -7.51 -49.77
CA LYS A 62 -1.91 -8.95 -49.55
C LYS A 62 -0.45 -9.34 -49.88
N PRO A 63 0.29 -10.02 -48.97
CA PRO A 63 1.72 -10.32 -49.15
C PRO A 63 2.03 -11.15 -50.40
N PHE A 64 1.17 -12.11 -50.76
CA PHE A 64 1.30 -12.98 -51.90
C PHE A 64 -0.04 -13.59 -52.31
N LYS A 65 -0.09 -14.25 -53.48
CA LYS A 65 -1.29 -14.90 -54.05
C LYS A 65 -1.84 -15.96 -53.08
N GLN A 66 -3.17 -16.18 -53.13
CA GLN A 66 -3.88 -17.10 -52.20
C GLN A 66 -3.44 -18.58 -52.37
N LYS A 67 -3.05 -18.98 -53.60
CA LYS A 67 -2.63 -20.35 -53.97
C LYS A 67 -1.41 -20.29 -54.89
N GLY A 68 -0.67 -21.40 -55.04
CA GLY A 68 0.45 -21.53 -55.96
C GLY A 68 1.79 -20.98 -55.45
N THR A 69 1.93 -20.65 -54.14
CA THR A 69 3.19 -20.14 -53.58
C THR A 69 3.92 -21.11 -52.67
N GLY A 70 3.35 -22.27 -52.37
CA GLY A 70 3.92 -23.25 -51.42
C GLY A 70 4.00 -22.78 -49.98
N ARG A 71 3.45 -21.59 -49.66
CA ARG A 71 3.47 -20.96 -48.32
C ARG A 71 2.10 -21.03 -47.65
N ALA A 72 2.08 -20.93 -46.32
CA ALA A 72 0.84 -20.76 -45.57
C ALA A 72 0.10 -19.50 -46.03
N ARG A 73 -1.22 -19.57 -46.11
CA ARG A 73 -2.05 -18.43 -46.54
C ARG A 73 -1.93 -17.26 -45.62
N ALA A 74 -1.74 -16.06 -46.14
CA ALA A 74 -1.67 -14.82 -45.36
C ALA A 74 -2.52 -13.73 -46.00
N GLY A 75 -3.26 -13.00 -45.14
CA GLY A 75 -4.08 -11.88 -45.57
C GLY A 75 -3.34 -10.55 -45.46
N MET A 76 -2.69 -10.32 -44.33
CA MET A 76 -2.01 -9.05 -44.01
C MET A 76 -0.73 -9.29 -43.22
N THR A 77 0.25 -8.42 -43.37
CA THR A 77 1.52 -8.45 -42.60
C THR A 77 1.39 -7.98 -41.18
N SER A 78 0.30 -7.29 -40.80
CA SER A 78 -0.01 -6.88 -39.42
C SER A 78 -0.51 -8.02 -38.55
N SER A 79 -0.74 -9.22 -39.12
CA SER A 79 -1.15 -10.38 -38.32
C SER A 79 -0.14 -10.66 -37.21
N PRO A 80 -0.60 -11.03 -36.01
CA PRO A 80 0.28 -11.30 -34.85
C PRO A 80 1.22 -12.50 -35.06
N LEU A 81 0.95 -13.34 -36.09
CA LEU A 81 1.82 -14.44 -36.48
C LEU A 81 3.10 -13.98 -37.21
N TRP A 82 3.13 -12.73 -37.65
CA TRP A 82 4.25 -12.20 -38.42
C TRP A 82 5.15 -11.36 -37.53
N ARG A 83 6.46 -11.37 -37.79
CA ARG A 83 7.41 -10.49 -37.15
C ARG A 83 7.03 -9.01 -37.43
N GLY A 84 6.86 -8.23 -36.38
CA GLY A 84 6.40 -6.84 -36.52
C GLY A 84 4.88 -6.68 -36.62
N GLY A 85 4.10 -7.76 -36.57
CA GLY A 85 2.63 -7.70 -36.44
C GLY A 85 2.17 -7.24 -35.07
N GLY A 86 0.88 -6.92 -34.97
CA GLY A 86 0.26 -6.47 -33.74
C GLY A 86 0.15 -7.57 -32.67
N ARG A 87 -0.09 -7.19 -31.42
CA ARG A 87 -0.40 -8.13 -30.33
C ARG A 87 -1.85 -8.60 -30.44
N ILE A 88 -2.11 -9.86 -30.03
CA ILE A 88 -3.48 -10.44 -30.06
C ILE A 88 -4.34 -9.80 -28.96
N PHE A 89 -3.81 -9.73 -27.73
CA PHE A 89 -4.42 -9.07 -26.59
C PHE A 89 -3.48 -7.99 -26.10
N PRO A 90 -3.49 -6.78 -26.72
CA PRO A 90 -2.58 -5.72 -26.33
C PRO A 90 -2.99 -5.11 -24.98
N ASN A 91 -2.02 -4.77 -24.16
CA ASN A 91 -2.29 -3.92 -23.00
C ASN A 91 -2.68 -2.52 -23.49
N SER A 92 -3.76 -1.98 -22.91
CA SER A 92 -4.21 -0.60 -23.14
C SER A 92 -3.93 0.29 -21.93
N PRO A 93 -3.57 1.57 -22.12
CA PRO A 93 -3.50 2.53 -21.02
C PRO A 93 -4.87 2.88 -20.43
N GLU A 94 -5.96 2.55 -21.15
CA GLU A 94 -7.34 2.75 -20.70
C GLU A 94 -7.86 1.63 -19.80
N GLU A 95 -7.04 0.61 -19.54
CA GLU A 95 -7.42 -0.50 -18.66
C GLU A 95 -7.69 0.00 -17.25
N ASN A 96 -8.89 -0.26 -16.75
CA ASN A 96 -9.33 0.17 -15.45
C ASN A 96 -9.02 -0.88 -14.38
N PHE A 97 -8.14 -0.53 -13.43
CA PHE A 97 -7.79 -1.37 -12.28
C PHE A 97 -8.58 -1.02 -11.01
N THR A 98 -9.46 -0.03 -11.07
CA THR A 98 -10.18 0.46 -9.90
C THR A 98 -11.12 -0.59 -9.34
N GLN A 99 -10.95 -0.90 -8.06
CA GLN A 99 -11.82 -1.79 -7.30
C GLN A 99 -12.55 -1.00 -6.22
N LYS A 100 -13.88 -1.06 -6.26
CA LYS A 100 -14.74 -0.40 -5.27
C LYS A 100 -14.93 -1.33 -4.06
N ILE A 101 -14.68 -0.78 -2.86
CA ILE A 101 -15.01 -1.42 -1.58
C ILE A 101 -16.07 -0.59 -0.86
N ASN A 102 -17.00 -1.27 -0.20
CA ASN A 102 -18.00 -0.60 0.64
C ASN A 102 -17.33 0.03 1.87
N LYS A 103 -17.73 1.25 2.23
CA LYS A 103 -17.16 1.98 3.38
C LYS A 103 -17.20 1.18 4.69
N LYS A 104 -18.33 0.47 4.95
CA LYS A 104 -18.47 -0.39 6.14
C LYS A 104 -17.49 -1.58 6.13
N MET A 105 -17.26 -2.19 4.96
CA MET A 105 -16.29 -3.29 4.80
C MET A 105 -14.86 -2.78 5.05
N TYR A 106 -14.49 -1.63 4.49
CA TYR A 106 -13.19 -1.03 4.68
C TYR A 106 -12.92 -0.74 6.16
N ARG A 107 -13.85 -0.07 6.86
CA ARG A 107 -13.73 0.19 8.31
C ARG A 107 -13.63 -1.09 9.12
N ALA A 108 -14.44 -2.09 8.79
CA ALA A 108 -14.39 -3.40 9.44
C ALA A 108 -13.05 -4.12 9.24
N GLY A 109 -12.47 -4.04 8.04
CA GLY A 109 -11.17 -4.62 7.74
C GLY A 109 -10.04 -3.87 8.45
N MET A 110 -10.05 -2.54 8.47
CA MET A 110 -9.08 -1.74 9.23
C MET A 110 -9.13 -2.08 10.73
N ALA A 111 -10.32 -2.16 11.33
CA ALA A 111 -10.49 -2.57 12.72
C ALA A 111 -9.98 -4.01 12.97
N SER A 112 -10.16 -4.93 12.03
CA SER A 112 -9.62 -6.30 12.10
C SER A 112 -8.08 -6.30 12.11
N ILE A 113 -7.43 -5.46 11.26
CA ILE A 113 -5.97 -5.30 11.22
C ILE A 113 -5.47 -4.73 12.55
N PHE A 114 -6.02 -3.60 13.02
CA PHE A 114 -5.60 -2.99 14.28
C PHE A 114 -5.76 -3.94 15.47
N SER A 115 -6.87 -4.69 15.52
CA SER A 115 -7.11 -5.67 16.57
C SER A 115 -6.08 -6.80 16.54
N GLN A 116 -5.68 -7.25 15.37
CA GLN A 116 -4.67 -8.30 15.22
C GLN A 116 -3.28 -7.81 15.60
N LEU A 117 -2.90 -6.61 15.15
CA LEU A 117 -1.63 -5.98 15.54
C LEU A 117 -1.50 -5.81 17.06
N ALA A 118 -2.61 -5.45 17.72
CA ALA A 118 -2.65 -5.34 19.17
C ALA A 118 -2.48 -6.71 19.87
N ARG A 119 -3.14 -7.78 19.39
CA ARG A 119 -2.99 -9.15 19.94
C ARG A 119 -1.57 -9.69 19.76
N GLU A 120 -0.93 -9.40 18.65
CA GLU A 120 0.45 -9.82 18.35
C GLU A 120 1.52 -8.96 19.07
N GLY A 121 1.13 -7.93 19.83
CA GLY A 121 2.06 -7.00 20.46
C GLY A 121 2.90 -6.22 19.47
N ARG A 122 2.41 -6.04 18.24
CA ARG A 122 3.02 -5.22 17.19
C ARG A 122 2.59 -3.76 17.26
N LEU A 123 1.51 -3.48 17.96
CA LEU A 123 0.96 -2.14 18.14
C LEU A 123 1.27 -1.63 19.54
N ALA A 124 1.83 -0.42 19.62
CA ALA A 124 2.12 0.26 20.86
C ALA A 124 1.64 1.71 20.80
N VAL A 125 1.28 2.26 21.95
CA VAL A 125 0.83 3.64 22.09
C VAL A 125 1.96 4.49 22.62
N VAL A 126 2.08 5.73 22.15
CA VAL A 126 3.00 6.74 22.67
C VAL A 126 2.22 8.03 22.97
N ASP A 127 2.68 8.81 23.93
CA ASP A 127 2.02 10.09 24.26
C ASP A 127 2.09 11.07 23.10
N SER A 128 3.28 11.30 22.58
CA SER A 128 3.54 12.18 21.43
C SER A 128 4.83 11.79 20.71
N MET A 129 4.93 12.15 19.43
CA MET A 129 6.13 11.94 18.61
C MET A 129 6.66 13.28 18.09
N LYS A 130 7.03 14.18 18.99
CA LYS A 130 7.65 15.47 18.64
C LYS A 130 9.17 15.31 18.51
N VAL A 131 9.74 16.05 17.56
CA VAL A 131 11.19 16.12 17.30
C VAL A 131 11.60 17.58 17.18
N ASP A 132 12.56 17.99 17.98
CA ASP A 132 12.99 19.41 18.06
C ASP A 132 13.79 19.85 16.82
N SER A 133 14.39 18.91 16.09
CA SER A 133 15.19 19.23 14.91
C SER A 133 14.96 18.26 13.75
N PRO A 134 15.05 18.71 12.48
CA PRO A 134 14.82 17.88 11.31
C PRO A 134 15.96 16.88 11.00
N LYS A 135 16.79 16.55 12.01
CA LYS A 135 17.97 15.68 11.82
C LYS A 135 17.61 14.20 11.92
N THR A 136 17.74 13.46 10.81
CA THR A 136 17.51 12.02 10.71
C THR A 136 18.30 11.19 11.72
N LYS A 137 19.55 11.61 12.05
CA LYS A 137 20.40 10.92 13.02
C LYS A 137 19.77 10.81 14.41
N GLN A 138 19.09 11.86 14.86
CA GLN A 138 18.47 11.87 16.19
C GLN A 138 17.26 10.94 16.23
N LEU A 139 16.40 10.98 15.21
CA LEU A 139 15.24 10.11 15.10
C LEU A 139 15.66 8.62 14.96
N ALA A 140 16.69 8.35 14.15
CA ALA A 140 17.24 6.99 14.00
C ALA A 140 17.81 6.46 15.32
N ALA A 141 18.50 7.30 16.09
CA ALA A 141 19.01 6.91 17.41
C ALA A 141 17.87 6.61 18.40
N ARG A 142 16.77 7.40 18.37
CA ARG A 142 15.58 7.17 19.18
C ARG A 142 14.92 5.83 18.82
N PHE A 143 14.68 5.54 17.54
CA PHE A 143 14.11 4.25 17.12
C PHE A 143 15.02 3.06 17.46
N LYS A 144 16.33 3.23 17.32
CA LYS A 144 17.29 2.20 17.73
C LYS A 144 17.26 1.92 19.23
N ALA A 145 17.14 2.96 20.07
CA ALA A 145 16.98 2.80 21.52
C ALA A 145 15.68 2.08 21.89
N MET A 146 14.61 2.28 21.11
CA MET A 146 13.33 1.58 21.26
C MET A 146 13.30 0.18 20.62
N ASN A 147 14.42 -0.32 20.04
CA ASN A 147 14.50 -1.57 19.27
C ASN A 147 13.52 -1.64 18.09
N LEU A 148 13.27 -0.52 17.42
CA LEU A 148 12.37 -0.40 16.29
C LEU A 148 13.16 -0.34 14.97
N GLU A 149 13.26 -1.47 14.27
CA GLU A 149 13.93 -1.55 12.97
C GLU A 149 13.04 -1.12 11.81
N SER A 150 11.75 -1.49 11.88
CA SER A 150 10.75 -1.20 10.85
C SER A 150 9.47 -0.76 11.53
N VAL A 151 9.12 0.53 11.38
CA VAL A 151 8.06 1.14 12.14
C VAL A 151 7.17 2.05 11.29
N LEU A 152 5.87 1.89 11.46
CA LEU A 152 4.85 2.83 11.03
C LEU A 152 4.45 3.70 12.23
N VAL A 153 4.59 5.01 12.11
CA VAL A 153 4.16 5.96 13.13
C VAL A 153 2.88 6.65 12.65
N ILE A 154 1.82 6.51 13.43
CA ILE A 154 0.55 7.20 13.20
C ILE A 154 0.46 8.31 14.24
N ALA A 155 0.75 9.53 13.80
CA ALA A 155 0.73 10.72 14.66
C ALA A 155 -0.56 11.52 14.41
N GLU A 156 -1.10 12.12 15.46
CA GLU A 156 -2.30 12.97 15.37
C GLU A 156 -2.13 14.10 14.35
N GLU A 157 -0.96 14.75 14.41
CA GLU A 157 -0.48 15.76 13.47
C GLU A 157 0.98 15.48 13.19
N VAL A 158 1.36 15.55 11.92
CA VAL A 158 2.74 15.33 11.50
C VAL A 158 3.44 16.69 11.45
N ASP A 159 4.30 16.94 12.45
CA ASP A 159 5.14 18.12 12.47
C ASP A 159 6.16 18.12 11.33
N GLU A 160 6.49 19.30 10.80
CA GLU A 160 7.45 19.46 9.70
C GLU A 160 8.82 18.84 10.04
N ASN A 161 9.31 19.04 11.27
CA ASN A 161 10.56 18.46 11.73
C ASN A 161 10.52 16.94 11.73
N LEU A 162 9.42 16.33 12.18
CA LEU A 162 9.24 14.89 12.19
C LEU A 162 9.19 14.33 10.76
N TYR A 163 8.48 14.99 9.85
CA TYR A 163 8.44 14.62 8.43
C TYR A 163 9.82 14.68 7.78
N LEU A 164 10.54 15.76 7.95
CA LEU A 164 11.89 15.94 7.37
C LEU A 164 12.91 14.95 7.97
N ALA A 165 12.81 14.65 9.27
CA ALA A 165 13.68 13.68 9.93
C ALA A 165 13.41 12.23 9.50
N SER A 166 12.15 11.88 9.20
CA SER A 166 11.74 10.50 8.88
C SER A 166 11.87 10.12 7.40
N ARG A 167 11.67 11.07 6.46
CA ARG A 167 11.55 10.78 5.02
C ARG A 167 12.74 10.06 4.39
N ASN A 168 13.96 10.21 4.95
CA ASN A 168 15.16 9.53 4.47
C ASN A 168 15.36 8.14 5.09
N LEU A 169 14.55 7.75 6.08
CA LEU A 169 14.65 6.44 6.71
C LEU A 169 13.75 5.44 5.96
N VAL A 170 14.35 4.50 5.25
CA VAL A 170 13.65 3.54 4.37
C VAL A 170 12.61 2.70 5.12
N ASN A 171 12.91 2.32 6.37
CA ASN A 171 12.06 1.43 7.17
C ASN A 171 11.15 2.18 8.14
N VAL A 172 10.98 3.49 7.95
CA VAL A 172 10.14 4.35 8.79
C VAL A 172 9.15 5.10 7.91
N LEU A 173 7.88 5.02 8.24
CA LEU A 173 6.84 5.81 7.63
C LEU A 173 6.06 6.54 8.72
N VAL A 174 5.86 7.84 8.54
CA VAL A 174 5.06 8.67 9.45
C VAL A 174 3.85 9.17 8.68
N VAL A 175 2.67 8.93 9.21
CA VAL A 175 1.39 9.29 8.59
C VAL A 175 0.42 9.86 9.62
N GLU A 176 -0.54 10.64 9.15
CA GLU A 176 -1.71 11.01 9.94
C GLU A 176 -2.76 9.86 9.93
N PRO A 177 -3.68 9.80 10.89
CA PRO A 177 -4.68 8.74 11.00
C PRO A 177 -5.52 8.56 9.73
N ARG A 178 -5.84 9.65 9.04
CA ARG A 178 -6.62 9.63 7.77
C ARG A 178 -5.89 9.00 6.59
N TYR A 179 -4.56 8.95 6.64
CA TYR A 179 -3.71 8.36 5.60
C TYR A 179 -3.17 6.97 5.99
N ALA A 180 -3.59 6.44 7.14
CA ALA A 180 -3.26 5.09 7.53
C ALA A 180 -3.90 4.10 6.54
N ASP A 181 -3.09 3.40 5.78
CA ASP A 181 -3.52 2.45 4.76
C ASP A 181 -3.35 1.00 5.21
N PRO A 182 -4.17 0.05 4.71
CA PRO A 182 -4.13 -1.34 5.13
C PRO A 182 -2.81 -2.04 4.75
N LEU A 183 -2.17 -1.60 3.65
CA LEU A 183 -0.92 -2.19 3.18
C LEU A 183 0.23 -1.87 4.14
N SER A 184 0.39 -0.59 4.52
CA SER A 184 1.43 -0.16 5.46
C SER A 184 1.25 -0.79 6.84
N LEU A 185 0.02 -0.89 7.35
CA LEU A 185 -0.27 -1.55 8.62
C LEU A 185 0.19 -3.01 8.66
N VAL A 186 -0.02 -3.75 7.58
CA VAL A 186 0.40 -5.15 7.48
C VAL A 186 1.91 -5.27 7.26
N HIS A 187 2.50 -4.37 6.46
CA HIS A 187 3.88 -4.43 6.02
C HIS A 187 4.89 -4.16 7.15
N TYR A 188 4.68 -3.11 7.94
CA TYR A 188 5.62 -2.72 9.00
C TYR A 188 5.61 -3.67 10.18
N LYS A 189 6.81 -3.99 10.74
CA LYS A 189 6.95 -4.91 11.89
C LYS A 189 6.29 -4.38 13.15
N LYS A 190 6.35 -3.07 13.38
CA LYS A 190 5.75 -2.40 14.54
C LYS A 190 4.97 -1.17 14.10
N VAL A 191 3.91 -0.88 14.82
CA VAL A 191 3.06 0.29 14.60
C VAL A 191 3.01 1.09 15.91
N LEU A 192 3.44 2.34 15.84
CA LEU A 192 3.33 3.30 16.95
C LEU A 192 2.17 4.24 16.68
N VAL A 193 1.26 4.39 17.63
CA VAL A 193 0.11 5.28 17.51
C VAL A 193 0.15 6.29 18.65
N THR A 194 0.03 7.58 18.35
CA THR A 194 -0.10 8.59 19.41
C THR A 194 -1.50 8.55 20.02
N LYS A 195 -1.64 8.92 21.29
CA LYS A 195 -2.95 8.95 21.98
C LYS A 195 -3.99 9.76 21.20
N GLY A 196 -3.65 10.96 20.77
CA GLY A 196 -4.57 11.80 19.99
C GLY A 196 -4.93 11.21 18.61
N ALA A 197 -4.06 10.35 18.04
CA ALA A 197 -4.37 9.66 16.79
C ALA A 197 -5.42 8.56 16.97
N ILE A 198 -5.47 7.89 18.13
CA ILE A 198 -6.47 6.86 18.43
C ILE A 198 -7.89 7.44 18.36
N ASP A 199 -8.10 8.63 18.90
CA ASP A 199 -9.40 9.30 18.88
C ASP A 199 -9.87 9.63 17.45
N LYS A 200 -8.91 9.90 16.53
CA LYS A 200 -9.17 10.20 15.12
C LYS A 200 -9.31 8.94 14.24
N LEU A 201 -8.98 7.74 14.74
CA LEU A 201 -9.16 6.47 14.03
C LEU A 201 -10.57 5.87 14.16
N GLN A 202 -11.48 6.50 14.90
CA GLN A 202 -12.85 6.05 15.14
C GLN A 202 -13.81 6.29 13.95
#